data_822cdb9f8287bd0c73210670d86512ae
#
_entry.id   822cdb9f8287bd0c73210670d86512ae
#
_cell.length_a   1.000
_cell.length_b   1.000
_cell.length_c   1.000
_cell.angle_alpha   90.00
_cell.angle_beta   90.00
_cell.angle_gamma   90.00
#
_symmetry.space_group_name_H-M   'P 1'
#
loop_
_entity.id
_entity.type
_entity.pdbx_description
1 polymer ?
#
loop_
_entity_poly.entity_id
_entity_poly.type
_entity_poly.pdbx_seq_one_letter_code
_entity_poly.pdbx_strand_id
1 'polypeptide(L)'
;MKKTLNFGIIGYGKMGEIRYRTLNKMEQCDTQVVYEEDCDIKVTEKLSRVKSIECVINMGDIDAVVISVPNYLIKPYVIACLEAGKHVFCEKPPGINLSEVLAMKEAMLKSGCKLMFGFNHRHHQSIIKAKEEMDSGRFGEVLWMRGRYGKSVPENFYRDWRSKKESAGGGIFLDQGIHMLDLFIHLVGKFDEVKSFVSNLYLKCDVEDNVFALFKNNKGQVASLHSTMTQWRHIFSLEIFMEQGYIVLNGLKTSSNSYGKEKLTLAMNRTEAPAATWTDEEQYTFSIDDSWQRELTIFRDAILEDRPIEICGIEDALCLMEMVDKVYAQ
;
A
#
# COMPACT_ATOMS: atom_id res chain seq x y z
N MET A 1 14.81 -15.38 -27.43
CA MET A 1 13.56 -15.48 -26.67
C MET A 1 13.61 -14.43 -25.56
N LYS A 2 12.52 -13.73 -25.28
CA LYS A 2 12.47 -12.81 -24.13
C LYS A 2 12.60 -13.61 -22.84
N LYS A 3 13.38 -13.16 -21.85
CA LYS A 3 13.54 -13.80 -20.55
C LYS A 3 12.18 -13.82 -19.83
N THR A 4 11.75 -14.98 -19.32
CA THR A 4 10.60 -15.12 -18.44
C THR A 4 11.11 -15.21 -17.00
N LEU A 5 10.48 -14.48 -16.09
CA LEU A 5 10.78 -14.54 -14.66
C LEU A 5 9.89 -15.59 -14.00
N ASN A 6 10.51 -16.46 -13.23
CA ASN A 6 9.84 -17.48 -12.44
C ASN A 6 9.59 -16.96 -11.02
N PHE A 7 8.34 -17.01 -10.60
CA PHE A 7 7.90 -16.53 -9.30
C PHE A 7 7.55 -17.66 -8.35
N GLY A 8 7.94 -17.51 -7.09
CA GLY A 8 7.38 -18.21 -5.96
C GLY A 8 6.43 -17.32 -5.17
N ILE A 9 5.47 -17.90 -4.47
CA ILE A 9 4.56 -17.18 -3.57
C ILE A 9 4.68 -17.73 -2.15
N ILE A 10 4.87 -16.85 -1.18
CA ILE A 10 4.86 -17.16 0.25
C ILE A 10 3.66 -16.49 0.89
N GLY A 11 2.69 -17.32 1.35
CA GLY A 11 1.36 -16.91 1.79
C GLY A 11 0.36 -16.91 0.63
N TYR A 12 -0.66 -17.78 0.67
CA TYR A 12 -1.68 -17.93 -0.38
C TYR A 12 -3.09 -17.65 0.13
N GLY A 13 -3.19 -16.80 1.15
CA GLY A 13 -4.46 -16.22 1.55
C GLY A 13 -5.04 -15.32 0.43
N LYS A 14 -6.04 -14.50 0.75
CA LYS A 14 -6.70 -13.62 -0.23
C LYS A 14 -5.72 -12.81 -1.09
N MET A 15 -4.67 -12.24 -0.49
CA MET A 15 -3.70 -11.42 -1.24
C MET A 15 -2.80 -12.27 -2.13
N GLY A 16 -2.27 -13.38 -1.63
CA GLY A 16 -1.46 -14.30 -2.44
C GLY A 16 -2.20 -14.83 -3.66
N GLU A 17 -3.49 -15.14 -3.51
CA GLU A 17 -4.34 -15.55 -4.64
C GLU A 17 -4.51 -14.42 -5.66
N ILE A 18 -4.72 -13.18 -5.21
CA ILE A 18 -4.80 -12.00 -6.10
C ILE A 18 -3.49 -11.85 -6.87
N ARG A 19 -2.35 -11.92 -6.19
CA ARG A 19 -1.02 -11.82 -6.80
C ARG A 19 -0.77 -12.90 -7.84
N TYR A 20 -1.09 -14.15 -7.50
CA TYR A 20 -1.03 -15.25 -8.46
C TYR A 20 -1.86 -14.98 -9.72
N ARG A 21 -3.13 -14.61 -9.53
CA ARG A 21 -4.04 -14.33 -10.65
C ARG A 21 -3.55 -13.17 -11.52
N THR A 22 -2.86 -12.19 -10.92
CA THR A 22 -2.30 -11.05 -11.62
C THR A 22 -1.07 -11.47 -12.42
N LEU A 23 -0.10 -12.14 -11.78
CA LEU A 23 1.12 -12.65 -12.45
C LEU A 23 0.79 -13.57 -13.61
N ASN A 24 -0.19 -14.46 -13.44
CA ASN A 24 -0.58 -15.42 -14.47
C ASN A 24 -1.24 -14.78 -15.72
N LYS A 25 -1.58 -13.49 -15.67
CA LYS A 25 -2.06 -12.72 -16.82
C LYS A 25 -0.98 -11.86 -17.46
N MET A 26 0.18 -11.76 -16.81
CA MET A 26 1.27 -10.90 -17.27
C MET A 26 2.22 -11.67 -18.19
N GLU A 27 2.63 -11.04 -19.28
CA GLU A 27 3.68 -11.58 -20.11
C GLU A 27 5.01 -11.65 -19.36
N GLN A 28 5.86 -12.61 -19.70
CA GLN A 28 7.19 -12.81 -19.10
C GLN A 28 7.17 -13.10 -17.59
N CYS A 29 6.04 -13.53 -17.04
CA CYS A 29 5.92 -14.01 -15.67
C CYS A 29 5.36 -15.44 -15.67
N ASP A 30 5.98 -16.32 -14.90
CA ASP A 30 5.46 -17.65 -14.62
C ASP A 30 5.48 -17.89 -13.10
N THR A 31 4.41 -18.45 -12.55
CA THR A 31 4.33 -18.76 -11.13
C THR A 31 4.25 -20.27 -10.95
N GLN A 32 5.27 -20.83 -10.32
CA GLN A 32 5.48 -22.29 -10.29
C GLN A 32 5.16 -22.91 -8.94
N VAL A 33 5.43 -22.18 -7.84
CA VAL A 33 5.45 -22.74 -6.50
C VAL A 33 4.79 -21.80 -5.48
N VAL A 34 4.15 -22.42 -4.48
CA VAL A 34 3.55 -21.70 -3.37
C VAL A 34 3.84 -22.39 -2.05
N TYR A 35 4.17 -21.59 -1.04
CA TYR A 35 4.12 -21.99 0.36
C TYR A 35 2.92 -21.34 1.05
N GLU A 36 2.10 -22.16 1.70
CA GLU A 36 0.99 -21.72 2.54
C GLU A 36 0.91 -22.66 3.75
N GLU A 37 0.95 -22.08 4.94
CA GLU A 37 0.95 -22.83 6.21
C GLU A 37 -0.43 -23.44 6.51
N ASP A 38 -1.49 -22.66 6.25
CA ASP A 38 -2.87 -23.11 6.48
C ASP A 38 -3.27 -24.17 5.45
N CYS A 39 -3.37 -25.42 5.90
CA CYS A 39 -3.74 -26.56 5.06
C CYS A 39 -5.17 -26.49 4.53
N ASP A 40 -6.06 -25.72 5.15
CA ASP A 40 -7.45 -25.55 4.71
C ASP A 40 -7.56 -24.59 3.50
N ILE A 41 -6.53 -23.76 3.25
CA ILE A 41 -6.46 -22.91 2.05
C ILE A 41 -6.19 -23.78 0.82
N LYS A 42 -7.15 -23.78 -0.10
CA LYS A 42 -7.04 -24.50 -1.38
C LYS A 42 -6.12 -23.75 -2.34
N VAL A 43 -5.04 -24.40 -2.72
CA VAL A 43 -4.13 -23.95 -3.76
C VAL A 43 -4.61 -24.49 -5.10
N THR A 44 -4.52 -23.69 -6.18
CA THR A 44 -4.85 -24.14 -7.53
C THR A 44 -3.95 -25.30 -7.96
N GLU A 45 -4.49 -26.27 -8.71
CA GLU A 45 -3.74 -27.43 -9.22
C GLU A 45 -2.55 -27.06 -10.14
N LYS A 46 -2.53 -25.83 -10.64
CA LYS A 46 -1.43 -25.32 -11.48
C LYS A 46 -0.18 -24.93 -10.68
N LEU A 47 -0.28 -24.80 -9.36
CA LEU A 47 0.82 -24.45 -8.48
C LEU A 47 1.28 -25.66 -7.67
N SER A 48 2.58 -25.85 -7.57
CA SER A 48 3.18 -26.83 -6.67
C SER A 48 3.20 -26.28 -5.24
N ARG A 49 2.38 -26.84 -4.33
CA ARG A 49 2.44 -26.51 -2.90
C ARG A 49 3.63 -27.18 -2.25
N VAL A 50 4.48 -26.40 -1.60
CA VAL A 50 5.66 -26.90 -0.86
C VAL A 50 5.46 -26.81 0.64
N LYS A 51 6.33 -27.51 1.39
CA LYS A 51 6.18 -27.73 2.84
C LYS A 51 6.77 -26.62 3.71
N SER A 52 7.66 -25.81 3.16
CA SER A 52 8.30 -24.71 3.89
C SER A 52 8.80 -23.63 2.95
N ILE A 53 9.16 -22.47 3.53
CA ILE A 53 9.73 -21.36 2.78
C ILE A 53 11.09 -21.72 2.18
N GLU A 54 11.89 -22.56 2.88
CA GLU A 54 13.19 -23.01 2.41
C GLU A 54 13.05 -23.79 1.08
N CYS A 55 11.93 -24.50 0.90
CA CYS A 55 11.65 -25.14 -0.37
C CYS A 55 11.49 -24.15 -1.51
N VAL A 56 10.88 -22.97 -1.26
CA VAL A 56 10.73 -21.91 -2.28
C VAL A 56 12.07 -21.23 -2.56
N ILE A 57 12.78 -20.78 -1.51
CA ILE A 57 13.98 -19.96 -1.66
C ILE A 57 15.18 -20.75 -2.19
N ASN A 58 15.23 -22.07 -1.96
CA ASN A 58 16.31 -22.94 -2.44
C ASN A 58 16.08 -23.50 -3.87
N MET A 59 14.93 -23.21 -4.49
CA MET A 59 14.72 -23.56 -5.91
C MET A 59 15.56 -22.64 -6.79
N GLY A 60 16.49 -23.24 -7.54
CA GLY A 60 17.45 -22.51 -8.38
C GLY A 60 16.82 -21.78 -9.56
N ASP A 61 15.66 -22.21 -9.99
CA ASP A 61 14.89 -21.67 -11.12
C ASP A 61 13.93 -20.54 -10.72
N ILE A 62 13.72 -20.26 -9.44
CA ILE A 62 12.93 -19.10 -8.98
C ILE A 62 13.80 -17.84 -9.01
N ASP A 63 13.36 -16.81 -9.74
CA ASP A 63 14.01 -15.49 -9.82
C ASP A 63 13.49 -14.55 -8.75
N ALA A 64 12.19 -14.57 -8.46
CA ALA A 64 11.53 -13.61 -7.57
C ALA A 64 10.47 -14.26 -6.68
N VAL A 65 10.21 -13.67 -5.52
CA VAL A 65 9.22 -14.17 -4.56
C VAL A 65 8.23 -13.05 -4.22
N VAL A 66 6.94 -13.40 -4.22
CA VAL A 66 5.88 -12.56 -3.67
C VAL A 66 5.58 -13.01 -2.24
N ILE A 67 5.66 -12.07 -1.29
CA ILE A 67 5.38 -12.32 0.13
C ILE A 67 4.05 -11.65 0.51
N SER A 68 3.08 -12.46 0.97
CA SER A 68 1.76 -12.01 1.42
C SER A 68 1.30 -12.76 2.67
N VAL A 69 2.03 -12.57 3.73
CA VAL A 69 1.89 -13.24 5.03
C VAL A 69 1.43 -12.24 6.12
N PRO A 70 1.06 -12.71 7.33
CA PRO A 70 0.87 -11.84 8.49
C PRO A 70 2.10 -10.96 8.78
N ASN A 71 1.87 -9.75 9.31
CA ASN A 71 2.89 -8.71 9.42
C ASN A 71 4.16 -9.16 10.17
N TYR A 72 4.03 -9.94 11.24
CA TYR A 72 5.17 -10.42 12.04
C TYR A 72 6.12 -11.38 11.28
N LEU A 73 5.65 -11.97 10.18
CA LEU A 73 6.46 -12.85 9.32
C LEU A 73 7.14 -12.11 8.17
N ILE A 74 6.80 -10.85 7.92
CA ILE A 74 7.33 -10.09 6.78
C ILE A 74 8.84 -9.97 6.85
N LYS A 75 9.37 -9.39 7.93
CA LYS A 75 10.82 -9.17 8.06
C LYS A 75 11.64 -10.47 7.90
N PRO A 76 11.38 -11.55 8.68
CA PRO A 76 12.20 -12.75 8.56
C PRO A 76 12.13 -13.37 7.15
N TYR A 77 10.97 -13.35 6.50
CA TYR A 77 10.82 -13.97 5.19
C TYR A 77 11.42 -13.12 4.06
N VAL A 78 11.28 -11.80 4.12
CA VAL A 78 11.95 -10.89 3.19
C VAL A 78 13.46 -11.05 3.26
N ILE A 79 14.03 -11.05 4.48
CA ILE A 79 15.48 -11.21 4.67
C ILE A 79 15.96 -12.57 4.13
N ALA A 80 15.27 -13.66 4.47
CA ALA A 80 15.63 -15.00 3.99
C ALA A 80 15.60 -15.10 2.45
N CYS A 81 14.61 -14.51 1.79
CA CYS A 81 14.53 -14.48 0.33
C CYS A 81 15.68 -13.66 -0.29
N LEU A 82 15.97 -12.48 0.26
CA LEU A 82 17.06 -11.62 -0.23
C LEU A 82 18.42 -12.31 -0.06
N GLU A 83 18.69 -12.92 1.11
CA GLU A 83 19.92 -13.66 1.38
C GLU A 83 20.10 -14.88 0.47
N ALA A 84 19.00 -15.46 0.03
CA ALA A 84 19.00 -16.54 -0.97
C ALA A 84 19.11 -16.03 -2.43
N GLY A 85 19.34 -14.73 -2.63
CA GLY A 85 19.50 -14.13 -3.96
C GLY A 85 18.20 -13.99 -4.75
N LYS A 86 17.02 -13.95 -4.09
CA LYS A 86 15.72 -13.77 -4.73
C LYS A 86 15.31 -12.30 -4.68
N HIS A 87 14.81 -11.77 -5.80
CA HIS A 87 14.10 -10.50 -5.81
C HIS A 87 12.79 -10.64 -5.03
N VAL A 88 12.36 -9.59 -4.31
CA VAL A 88 11.20 -9.67 -3.43
C VAL A 88 10.19 -8.59 -3.74
N PHE A 89 8.94 -9.00 -3.98
CA PHE A 89 7.76 -8.16 -3.89
C PHE A 89 7.03 -8.51 -2.59
N CYS A 90 6.90 -7.54 -1.68
CA CYS A 90 6.29 -7.76 -0.37
C CYS A 90 5.00 -6.97 -0.22
N GLU A 91 3.94 -7.61 0.29
CA GLU A 91 2.72 -6.90 0.67
C GLU A 91 2.97 -5.87 1.77
N LYS A 92 2.12 -4.85 1.78
CA LYS A 92 2.07 -3.87 2.88
C LYS A 92 1.50 -4.51 4.18
N PRO A 93 1.84 -3.96 5.36
CA PRO A 93 2.84 -2.91 5.61
C PRO A 93 4.25 -3.43 5.39
N PRO A 94 5.25 -2.56 5.21
CA PRO A 94 6.64 -3.00 5.00
C PRO A 94 7.32 -3.50 6.29
N GLY A 95 6.57 -3.97 7.27
CA GLY A 95 6.99 -4.41 8.58
C GLY A 95 6.10 -3.84 9.66
N ILE A 96 6.34 -4.17 10.92
CA ILE A 96 5.58 -3.68 12.07
C ILE A 96 6.12 -2.36 12.66
N ASN A 97 7.35 -1.98 12.31
CA ASN A 97 8.03 -0.74 12.74
C ASN A 97 9.21 -0.40 11.83
N LEU A 98 9.78 0.79 12.02
CA LEU A 98 10.92 1.28 11.24
C LEU A 98 12.17 0.37 11.35
N SER A 99 12.44 -0.21 12.53
CA SER A 99 13.64 -1.03 12.74
C SER A 99 13.62 -2.29 11.87
N GLU A 100 12.46 -2.85 11.58
CA GLU A 100 12.32 -3.99 10.68
C GLU A 100 12.66 -3.62 9.23
N VAL A 101 12.23 -2.43 8.78
CA VAL A 101 12.53 -1.93 7.43
C VAL A 101 14.03 -1.64 7.27
N LEU A 102 14.69 -1.12 8.32
CA LEU A 102 16.14 -0.92 8.33
C LEU A 102 16.89 -2.25 8.16
N ALA A 103 16.46 -3.30 8.87
CA ALA A 103 17.07 -4.63 8.74
C ALA A 103 16.88 -5.23 7.32
N MET A 104 15.70 -5.04 6.73
CA MET A 104 15.44 -5.46 5.34
C MET A 104 16.28 -4.66 4.33
N LYS A 105 16.51 -3.35 4.57
CA LYS A 105 17.42 -2.54 3.75
C LYS A 105 18.84 -3.09 3.75
N GLU A 106 19.37 -3.46 4.93
CA GLU A 106 20.70 -4.06 5.03
C GLU A 106 20.81 -5.35 4.22
N ALA A 107 19.82 -6.24 4.33
CA ALA A 107 19.78 -7.49 3.57
C ALA A 107 19.68 -7.23 2.05
N MET A 108 18.84 -6.27 1.64
CA MET A 108 18.70 -5.86 0.23
C MET A 108 20.03 -5.35 -0.33
N LEU A 109 20.73 -4.47 0.40
CA LEU A 109 22.00 -3.93 -0.05
C LEU A 109 23.10 -5.01 -0.15
N LYS A 110 23.12 -5.98 0.76
CA LYS A 110 24.07 -7.10 0.73
C LYS A 110 23.82 -8.06 -0.43
N SER A 111 22.56 -8.36 -0.71
CA SER A 111 22.19 -9.31 -1.78
C SER A 111 22.25 -8.70 -3.18
N GLY A 112 22.10 -7.39 -3.32
CA GLY A 112 21.94 -6.71 -4.61
C GLY A 112 20.57 -6.98 -5.27
N CYS A 113 19.66 -7.67 -4.59
CA CYS A 113 18.34 -7.98 -5.11
C CYS A 113 17.40 -6.78 -5.04
N LYS A 114 16.37 -6.79 -5.88
CA LYS A 114 15.31 -5.77 -5.86
C LYS A 114 14.32 -6.09 -4.74
N LEU A 115 13.86 -5.06 -4.02
CA LEU A 115 12.80 -5.15 -3.02
C LEU A 115 11.79 -4.04 -3.28
N MET A 116 10.52 -4.41 -3.47
CA MET A 116 9.39 -3.51 -3.69
C MET A 116 8.24 -3.86 -2.76
N PHE A 117 7.49 -2.86 -2.29
CA PHE A 117 6.34 -3.04 -1.40
C PHE A 117 5.01 -2.75 -2.11
N GLY A 118 3.96 -3.48 -1.74
CA GLY A 118 2.65 -3.45 -2.37
C GLY A 118 1.79 -2.25 -1.93
N PHE A 119 2.07 -1.06 -2.42
CA PHE A 119 1.25 0.14 -2.22
C PHE A 119 0.41 0.43 -3.45
N ASN A 120 -0.49 -0.49 -3.80
CA ASN A 120 -1.30 -0.44 -5.01
C ASN A 120 -2.15 0.84 -5.14
N HIS A 121 -2.44 1.55 -4.03
CA HIS A 121 -3.21 2.79 -4.09
C HIS A 121 -2.54 3.87 -4.93
N ARG A 122 -1.20 3.95 -4.97
CA ARG A 122 -0.46 4.86 -5.87
C ARG A 122 -0.75 4.60 -7.35
N HIS A 123 -1.20 3.39 -7.68
CA HIS A 123 -1.41 2.92 -9.05
C HIS A 123 -2.88 2.91 -9.49
N HIS A 124 -3.81 3.36 -8.63
CA HIS A 124 -5.19 3.61 -9.05
C HIS A 124 -5.26 4.75 -10.08
N GLN A 125 -6.12 4.58 -11.08
CA GLN A 125 -6.22 5.54 -12.19
C GLN A 125 -6.58 6.94 -11.72
N SER A 126 -7.41 7.07 -10.67
CA SER A 126 -7.75 8.36 -10.06
C SER A 126 -6.55 9.03 -9.39
N ILE A 127 -5.67 8.27 -8.73
CA ILE A 127 -4.46 8.79 -8.09
C ILE A 127 -3.44 9.22 -9.15
N ILE A 128 -3.22 8.39 -10.18
CA ILE A 128 -2.34 8.73 -11.30
C ILE A 128 -2.80 10.04 -11.95
N LYS A 129 -4.10 10.14 -12.28
CA LYS A 129 -4.67 11.33 -12.88
C LYS A 129 -4.56 12.55 -11.97
N ALA A 130 -4.81 12.39 -10.67
CA ALA A 130 -4.63 13.48 -9.69
C ALA A 130 -3.16 13.98 -9.68
N LYS A 131 -2.20 13.05 -9.67
CA LYS A 131 -0.77 13.39 -9.71
C LYS A 131 -0.38 14.11 -11.00
N GLU A 132 -0.87 13.65 -12.15
CA GLU A 132 -0.67 14.33 -13.44
C GLU A 132 -1.18 15.77 -13.41
N GLU A 133 -2.39 16.01 -12.87
CA GLU A 133 -2.95 17.36 -12.76
C GLU A 133 -2.14 18.25 -11.80
N MET A 134 -1.66 17.70 -10.68
CA MET A 134 -0.77 18.42 -9.78
C MET A 134 0.55 18.78 -10.45
N ASP A 135 1.19 17.82 -11.14
CA ASP A 135 2.49 18.00 -11.81
C ASP A 135 2.42 18.91 -13.03
N SER A 136 1.24 19.09 -13.62
CA SER A 136 1.01 20.05 -14.71
C SER A 136 1.24 21.51 -14.31
N GLY A 137 1.24 21.79 -13.00
CA GLY A 137 1.33 23.15 -12.46
C GLY A 137 0.04 23.96 -12.58
N ARG A 138 -1.02 23.43 -13.21
CA ARG A 138 -2.31 24.10 -13.43
C ARG A 138 -2.94 24.64 -12.14
N PHE A 139 -2.78 23.88 -11.05
CA PHE A 139 -3.40 24.19 -9.77
C PHE A 139 -2.47 24.94 -8.79
N GLY A 140 -1.20 25.19 -9.15
CA GLY A 140 -0.20 25.77 -8.26
C GLY A 140 0.28 24.77 -7.18
N GLU A 141 0.79 25.28 -6.07
CA GLU A 141 1.31 24.45 -4.96
C GLU A 141 0.16 23.92 -4.10
N VAL A 142 0.39 22.72 -3.49
CA VAL A 142 -0.53 22.17 -2.49
C VAL A 142 -0.48 23.02 -1.23
N LEU A 143 -1.64 23.39 -0.71
CA LEU A 143 -1.78 24.11 0.56
C LEU A 143 -2.02 23.15 1.73
N TRP A 144 -2.97 22.22 1.54
CA TRP A 144 -3.29 21.20 2.54
C TRP A 144 -4.02 20.01 1.92
N MET A 145 -4.02 18.89 2.66
CA MET A 145 -4.73 17.66 2.30
C MET A 145 -5.56 17.13 3.46
N ARG A 146 -6.62 16.41 3.13
CA ARG A 146 -7.43 15.68 4.10
C ARG A 146 -7.77 14.30 3.57
N GLY A 147 -7.43 13.25 4.35
CA GLY A 147 -7.71 11.86 4.03
C GLY A 147 -8.59 11.18 5.07
N ARG A 148 -9.56 10.42 4.59
CA ARG A 148 -10.38 9.53 5.43
C ARG A 148 -10.38 8.15 4.83
N TYR A 149 -9.96 7.17 5.62
CA TYR A 149 -9.95 5.79 5.18
C TYR A 149 -10.46 4.90 6.31
N GLY A 150 -11.66 4.35 6.15
CA GLY A 150 -12.31 3.59 7.19
C GLY A 150 -13.16 2.44 6.67
N LYS A 151 -13.34 1.46 7.54
CA LYS A 151 -14.15 0.27 7.30
C LYS A 151 -14.94 -0.11 8.56
N SER A 152 -15.92 -1.00 8.41
CA SER A 152 -16.38 -1.83 9.51
C SER A 152 -15.56 -3.12 9.56
N VAL A 153 -15.56 -3.76 10.71
CA VAL A 153 -14.99 -5.09 10.92
C VAL A 153 -16.08 -6.05 11.39
N PRO A 154 -15.95 -7.36 11.11
CA PRO A 154 -16.91 -8.35 11.61
C PRO A 154 -16.80 -8.52 13.13
N GLU A 155 -17.89 -8.98 13.77
CA GLU A 155 -17.95 -9.19 15.21
C GLU A 155 -16.85 -10.13 15.76
N ASN A 156 -16.41 -11.08 14.94
CA ASN A 156 -15.36 -12.03 15.30
C ASN A 156 -13.93 -11.54 15.04
N PHE A 157 -13.74 -10.23 14.75
CA PHE A 157 -12.42 -9.63 14.46
C PHE A 157 -11.40 -9.92 15.57
N TYR A 158 -11.83 -10.01 16.83
CA TYR A 158 -10.95 -10.36 17.96
C TYR A 158 -10.24 -11.72 17.84
N ARG A 159 -10.69 -12.60 16.94
CA ARG A 159 -10.06 -13.89 16.62
C ARG A 159 -9.00 -13.79 15.53
N ASP A 160 -9.01 -12.72 14.76
CA ASP A 160 -8.03 -12.51 13.69
C ASP A 160 -6.67 -12.08 14.28
N TRP A 161 -5.57 -12.51 13.67
CA TRP A 161 -4.23 -12.09 14.06
C TRP A 161 -4.06 -10.57 14.01
N ARG A 162 -4.84 -9.88 13.16
CA ARG A 162 -4.86 -8.43 13.04
C ARG A 162 -5.38 -7.70 14.28
N SER A 163 -6.05 -8.41 15.18
CA SER A 163 -6.52 -7.86 16.46
C SER A 163 -5.46 -7.87 17.57
N LYS A 164 -4.31 -8.50 17.31
CA LYS A 164 -3.21 -8.71 18.28
C LYS A 164 -2.01 -7.83 17.89
N LYS A 165 -1.59 -6.93 18.76
CA LYS A 165 -0.49 -6.00 18.52
C LYS A 165 0.83 -6.71 18.21
N GLU A 166 1.11 -7.82 18.89
CA GLU A 166 2.30 -8.63 18.68
C GLU A 166 2.41 -9.13 17.23
N SER A 167 1.30 -9.52 16.62
CA SER A 167 1.26 -10.09 15.27
C SER A 167 1.07 -9.03 14.18
N ALA A 168 0.27 -8.00 14.47
CA ALA A 168 -0.11 -6.98 13.50
C ALA A 168 0.77 -5.73 13.55
N GLY A 169 1.40 -5.43 14.70
CA GLY A 169 2.16 -4.19 14.92
C GLY A 169 1.27 -2.99 15.25
N GLY A 170 0.04 -2.96 14.76
CA GLY A 170 -0.96 -1.92 14.97
C GLY A 170 -2.31 -2.34 14.41
N GLY A 171 -3.32 -1.47 14.55
CA GLY A 171 -4.68 -1.73 14.10
C GLY A 171 -5.00 -1.08 12.75
N ILE A 172 -6.07 -0.28 12.74
CA ILE A 172 -6.60 0.31 11.51
C ILE A 172 -5.60 1.23 10.81
N PHE A 173 -4.75 1.91 11.57
CA PHE A 173 -3.77 2.81 10.99
C PHE A 173 -2.73 2.05 10.17
N LEU A 174 -2.18 0.96 10.74
CA LEU A 174 -1.19 0.14 10.03
C LEU A 174 -1.82 -0.75 8.95
N ASP A 175 -3.12 -1.10 9.07
CA ASP A 175 -3.82 -1.91 8.06
C ASP A 175 -4.31 -1.08 6.85
N GLN A 176 -4.97 0.07 7.09
CA GLN A 176 -5.55 0.91 6.03
C GLN A 176 -5.05 2.35 6.04
N GLY A 177 -4.91 2.97 7.20
CA GLY A 177 -4.42 4.34 7.32
C GLY A 177 -3.06 4.54 6.68
N ILE A 178 -2.23 3.50 6.68
CA ILE A 178 -0.91 3.49 6.04
C ILE A 178 -0.98 3.80 4.54
N HIS A 179 -2.00 3.33 3.83
CA HIS A 179 -2.18 3.67 2.41
C HIS A 179 -2.46 5.16 2.21
N MET A 180 -3.25 5.78 3.10
CA MET A 180 -3.53 7.21 3.00
C MET A 180 -2.30 8.05 3.34
N LEU A 181 -1.53 7.65 4.36
CA LEU A 181 -0.26 8.29 4.69
C LEU A 181 0.76 8.14 3.55
N ASP A 182 0.83 6.96 2.95
CA ASP A 182 1.66 6.70 1.79
C ASP A 182 1.29 7.61 0.60
N LEU A 183 0.00 7.80 0.34
CA LEU A 183 -0.46 8.75 -0.67
C LEU A 183 -0.09 10.19 -0.34
N PHE A 184 -0.19 10.62 0.92
CA PHE A 184 0.25 11.97 1.31
C PHE A 184 1.74 12.16 1.02
N ILE A 185 2.58 11.20 1.41
CA ILE A 185 4.02 11.25 1.15
C ILE A 185 4.32 11.21 -0.35
N HIS A 186 3.62 10.39 -1.11
CA HIS A 186 3.75 10.30 -2.56
C HIS A 186 3.42 11.62 -3.28
N LEU A 187 2.44 12.37 -2.76
CA LEU A 187 1.96 13.59 -3.40
C LEU A 187 2.78 14.84 -3.05
N VAL A 188 3.23 14.97 -1.79
CA VAL A 188 3.91 16.21 -1.32
C VAL A 188 5.27 15.97 -0.67
N GLY A 189 5.74 14.72 -0.60
CA GLY A 189 7.00 14.36 0.04
C GLY A 189 6.88 14.12 1.54
N LYS A 190 8.04 14.01 2.20
CA LYS A 190 8.16 13.70 3.63
C LYS A 190 7.56 14.79 4.52
N PHE A 191 7.00 14.35 5.66
CA PHE A 191 6.57 15.23 6.75
C PHE A 191 7.60 15.22 7.89
N ASP A 192 7.69 16.36 8.60
CA ASP A 192 8.66 16.59 9.68
C ASP A 192 7.98 16.51 11.05
N GLU A 193 6.78 17.09 11.17
CA GLU A 193 5.99 17.17 12.39
C GLU A 193 4.77 16.25 12.32
N VAL A 194 4.46 15.56 13.43
CA VAL A 194 3.28 14.71 13.60
C VAL A 194 2.61 15.04 14.92
N LYS A 195 1.27 15.08 14.93
CA LYS A 195 0.44 15.05 16.14
C LYS A 195 -0.70 14.09 15.94
N SER A 196 -0.96 13.22 16.90
CA SER A 196 -1.99 12.18 16.76
C SER A 196 -2.75 11.90 18.03
N PHE A 197 -3.96 11.36 17.85
CA PHE A 197 -4.75 10.69 18.86
C PHE A 197 -5.02 9.27 18.39
N VAL A 198 -4.47 8.31 19.10
CA VAL A 198 -4.63 6.87 18.85
C VAL A 198 -5.55 6.31 19.91
N SER A 199 -6.64 5.65 19.53
CA SER A 199 -7.63 5.19 20.48
C SER A 199 -8.22 3.82 20.13
N ASN A 200 -8.67 3.11 21.16
CA ASN A 200 -9.36 1.84 21.08
C ASN A 200 -10.62 1.93 21.95
N LEU A 201 -11.66 2.52 21.40
CA LEU A 201 -12.88 2.86 22.14
C LEU A 201 -13.99 1.82 21.95
N TYR A 202 -14.09 1.24 20.78
CA TYR A 202 -15.21 0.39 20.38
C TYR A 202 -14.87 -1.11 20.46
N LEU A 203 -13.83 -1.54 19.75
CA LEU A 203 -13.51 -2.97 19.63
C LEU A 203 -12.88 -3.57 20.86
N LYS A 204 -12.22 -2.75 21.70
CA LYS A 204 -11.52 -3.18 22.92
C LYS A 204 -10.55 -4.35 22.68
N CYS A 205 -9.93 -4.36 21.50
CA CYS A 205 -8.86 -5.29 21.13
C CYS A 205 -7.52 -4.77 21.62
N ASP A 206 -6.44 -5.48 21.30
CA ASP A 206 -5.06 -5.09 21.62
C ASP A 206 -4.50 -3.99 20.69
N VAL A 207 -5.23 -3.67 19.62
CA VAL A 207 -4.85 -2.69 18.60
C VAL A 207 -5.88 -1.56 18.53
N GLU A 208 -5.48 -0.41 17.99
CA GLU A 208 -6.35 0.76 17.86
C GLU A 208 -7.44 0.56 16.79
N ASP A 209 -8.61 1.12 17.07
CA ASP A 209 -9.76 1.16 16.15
C ASP A 209 -10.01 2.54 15.53
N ASN A 210 -9.34 3.57 16.05
CA ASN A 210 -9.41 4.94 15.55
C ASN A 210 -8.08 5.67 15.68
N VAL A 211 -7.71 6.39 14.62
CA VAL A 211 -6.56 7.30 14.61
C VAL A 211 -6.93 8.61 13.93
N PHE A 212 -6.71 9.71 14.63
CA PHE A 212 -6.70 11.06 14.07
C PHE A 212 -5.26 11.56 14.08
N ALA A 213 -4.72 11.95 12.94
CA ALA A 213 -3.35 12.44 12.83
C ALA A 213 -3.25 13.69 11.97
N LEU A 214 -2.34 14.58 12.35
CA LEU A 214 -1.93 15.75 11.59
C LEU A 214 -0.45 15.65 11.28
N PHE A 215 -0.11 15.93 10.03
CA PHE A 215 1.25 15.92 9.51
C PHE A 215 1.57 17.29 8.94
N LYS A 216 2.79 17.79 9.15
CA LYS A 216 3.25 19.05 8.58
C LYS A 216 4.67 18.88 8.04
N ASN A 217 4.92 19.38 6.83
CA ASN A 217 6.25 19.37 6.24
C ASN A 217 6.96 20.72 6.39
N ASN A 218 8.23 20.79 6.00
CA ASN A 218 9.06 22.00 6.09
C ASN A 218 8.61 23.14 5.16
N LYS A 219 7.75 22.86 4.16
CA LYS A 219 7.10 23.89 3.33
C LYS A 219 5.86 24.49 4.01
N GLY A 220 5.45 24.00 5.18
CA GLY A 220 4.26 24.41 5.89
C GLY A 220 2.97 23.74 5.43
N GLN A 221 3.02 22.82 4.46
CA GLN A 221 1.86 22.07 3.99
C GLN A 221 1.40 21.10 5.09
N VAL A 222 0.08 21.03 5.29
CA VAL A 222 -0.53 20.21 6.34
C VAL A 222 -1.41 19.14 5.72
N ALA A 223 -1.28 17.90 6.21
CA ALA A 223 -2.19 16.80 5.90
C ALA A 223 -2.90 16.32 7.17
N SER A 224 -4.20 16.05 7.09
CA SER A 224 -4.98 15.45 8.16
C SER A 224 -5.51 14.09 7.77
N LEU A 225 -5.37 13.10 8.65
CA LEU A 225 -5.83 11.74 8.44
C LEU A 225 -6.81 11.33 9.53
N HIS A 226 -7.91 10.71 9.11
CA HIS A 226 -8.77 9.93 9.99
C HIS A 226 -8.88 8.50 9.46
N SER A 227 -8.38 7.55 10.24
CA SER A 227 -8.52 6.12 9.93
C SER A 227 -9.29 5.42 11.04
N THR A 228 -10.30 4.60 10.68
CA THR A 228 -11.22 4.04 11.67
C THR A 228 -11.80 2.68 11.25
N MET A 229 -12.00 1.79 12.25
CA MET A 229 -12.78 0.55 12.13
C MET A 229 -14.26 0.77 12.48
N THR A 230 -14.65 1.95 12.94
CA THR A 230 -16.03 2.30 13.30
C THR A 230 -16.77 3.05 12.20
N GLN A 231 -16.34 2.88 10.97
CA GLN A 231 -16.98 3.41 9.77
C GLN A 231 -17.97 2.37 9.23
N TRP A 232 -19.24 2.46 9.63
CA TRP A 232 -20.26 1.46 9.28
C TRP A 232 -20.51 1.30 7.78
N ARG A 233 -20.23 2.33 7.01
CA ARG A 233 -20.09 2.28 5.56
C ARG A 233 -18.62 2.53 5.20
N HIS A 234 -17.97 1.60 4.48
CA HIS A 234 -16.60 1.78 4.01
C HIS A 234 -16.44 3.12 3.28
N ILE A 235 -15.38 3.83 3.61
CA ILE A 235 -15.07 5.14 3.02
C ILE A 235 -13.61 5.20 2.60
N PHE A 236 -13.39 5.77 1.42
CA PHE A 236 -12.12 6.32 0.98
C PHE A 236 -12.40 7.73 0.44
N SER A 237 -11.72 8.73 0.97
CA SER A 237 -11.84 10.11 0.52
C SER A 237 -10.51 10.81 0.72
N LEU A 238 -10.00 11.43 -0.34
CA LEU A 238 -8.79 12.24 -0.33
C LEU A 238 -9.10 13.59 -0.97
N GLU A 239 -8.87 14.66 -0.23
CA GLU A 239 -9.05 16.03 -0.66
C GLU A 239 -7.69 16.71 -0.70
N ILE A 240 -7.38 17.38 -1.81
CA ILE A 240 -6.13 18.10 -2.06
C ILE A 240 -6.51 19.52 -2.46
N PHE A 241 -6.23 20.48 -1.60
CA PHE A 241 -6.49 21.90 -1.86
C PHE A 241 -5.19 22.59 -2.22
N MET A 242 -5.23 23.32 -3.32
CA MET A 242 -4.09 23.95 -3.98
C MET A 242 -4.35 25.46 -4.17
N GLU A 243 -3.34 26.21 -4.54
CA GLU A 243 -3.45 27.68 -4.67
C GLU A 243 -4.53 28.10 -5.66
N GLN A 244 -4.71 27.35 -6.76
CA GLN A 244 -5.59 27.71 -7.87
C GLN A 244 -6.84 26.83 -7.97
N GLY A 245 -7.09 25.93 -7.00
CA GLY A 245 -8.26 25.07 -7.03
C GLY A 245 -8.13 23.86 -6.11
N TYR A 246 -8.88 22.80 -6.45
CA TYR A 246 -8.88 21.58 -5.64
C TYR A 246 -9.02 20.30 -6.50
N ILE A 247 -8.56 19.22 -5.90
CA ILE A 247 -8.68 17.86 -6.42
C ILE A 247 -9.28 17.01 -5.32
N VAL A 248 -10.38 16.31 -5.59
CA VAL A 248 -11.08 15.46 -4.62
C VAL A 248 -11.31 14.07 -5.19
N LEU A 249 -10.82 13.06 -4.47
CA LEU A 249 -11.06 11.67 -4.77
C LEU A 249 -12.06 11.09 -3.77
N ASN A 250 -13.11 10.46 -4.27
CA ASN A 250 -14.09 9.79 -3.45
C ASN A 250 -14.34 8.38 -3.99
N GLY A 251 -14.35 7.42 -3.05
CA GLY A 251 -14.46 6.00 -3.39
C GLY A 251 -13.15 5.44 -3.92
N LEU A 252 -13.10 4.12 -4.00
CA LEU A 252 -11.96 3.39 -4.55
C LEU A 252 -12.48 2.13 -5.23
N LYS A 253 -12.10 1.92 -6.49
CA LYS A 253 -12.48 0.71 -7.20
C LYS A 253 -11.69 -0.48 -6.68
N THR A 254 -12.38 -1.36 -5.98
CA THR A 254 -11.80 -2.59 -5.44
C THR A 254 -12.65 -3.78 -5.88
N SER A 255 -12.13 -4.99 -5.77
CA SER A 255 -12.85 -6.21 -6.09
C SER A 255 -14.14 -6.38 -5.27
N SER A 256 -14.17 -5.85 -4.03
CA SER A 256 -15.35 -5.91 -3.15
C SER A 256 -16.40 -4.85 -3.46
N ASN A 257 -16.07 -3.80 -4.22
CA ASN A 257 -16.89 -2.61 -4.45
C ASN A 257 -17.38 -1.90 -3.16
N SER A 258 -16.78 -2.20 -2.00
CA SER A 258 -17.23 -1.69 -0.69
C SER A 258 -17.03 -0.19 -0.52
N TYR A 259 -16.03 0.39 -1.21
CA TYR A 259 -15.68 1.81 -1.11
C TYR A 259 -16.44 2.71 -2.09
N GLY A 260 -17.38 2.14 -2.84
CA GLY A 260 -18.19 2.86 -3.81
C GLY A 260 -17.47 3.07 -5.16
N LYS A 261 -18.03 3.98 -5.97
CA LYS A 261 -17.45 4.31 -7.27
C LYS A 261 -16.23 5.20 -7.07
N GLU A 262 -15.15 4.88 -7.76
CA GLU A 262 -13.93 5.70 -7.78
C GLU A 262 -14.18 6.92 -8.66
N LYS A 263 -14.17 8.10 -8.03
CA LYS A 263 -14.41 9.38 -8.68
C LYS A 263 -13.31 10.37 -8.35
N LEU A 264 -12.86 11.06 -9.37
CA LEU A 264 -11.99 12.23 -9.25
C LEU A 264 -12.79 13.47 -9.66
N THR A 265 -12.76 14.50 -8.83
CA THR A 265 -13.38 15.80 -9.09
C THR A 265 -12.30 16.86 -9.05
N LEU A 266 -12.26 17.72 -10.05
CA LEU A 266 -11.33 18.83 -10.18
C LEU A 266 -12.11 20.13 -10.35
N ALA A 267 -11.68 21.22 -9.72
CA ALA A 267 -12.20 22.54 -10.02
C ALA A 267 -11.13 23.62 -9.84
N MET A 268 -11.07 24.54 -10.79
CA MET A 268 -10.29 25.76 -10.67
C MET A 268 -11.00 26.76 -9.79
N ASN A 269 -10.24 27.48 -8.97
CA ASN A 269 -10.77 28.60 -8.19
C ASN A 269 -11.08 29.77 -9.13
N ARG A 270 -12.19 30.45 -8.87
CA ARG A 270 -12.54 31.69 -9.56
C ARG A 270 -11.83 32.87 -8.89
N THR A 271 -11.53 33.88 -9.69
CA THR A 271 -11.00 35.16 -9.15
C THR A 271 -12.06 36.04 -8.49
N GLU A 272 -13.35 35.71 -8.69
CA GLU A 272 -14.51 36.43 -8.17
C GLU A 272 -15.41 35.49 -7.35
N ALA A 273 -16.14 36.09 -6.37
CA ALA A 273 -17.08 35.34 -5.55
C ALA A 273 -18.38 34.97 -6.33
N PRO A 274 -18.93 33.76 -6.14
CA PRO A 274 -18.39 32.68 -5.33
C PRO A 274 -17.17 32.04 -5.98
N ALA A 275 -16.21 31.58 -5.17
CA ALA A 275 -14.91 31.09 -5.64
C ALA A 275 -15.03 29.93 -6.63
N ALA A 276 -15.77 28.88 -6.31
CA ALA A 276 -16.12 27.79 -7.22
C ALA A 276 -17.50 27.25 -6.87
N THR A 277 -18.19 26.70 -7.85
CA THR A 277 -19.51 26.06 -7.66
C THR A 277 -19.50 24.65 -8.23
N TRP A 278 -20.51 23.86 -7.91
CA TRP A 278 -20.67 22.50 -8.44
C TRP A 278 -20.69 22.43 -9.98
N THR A 279 -21.02 23.53 -10.65
CA THR A 279 -21.04 23.62 -12.12
C THR A 279 -19.65 23.80 -12.72
N ASP A 280 -18.64 24.14 -11.92
CA ASP A 280 -17.26 24.32 -12.35
C ASP A 280 -16.47 23.02 -12.27
N GLU A 281 -17.05 21.97 -11.67
CA GLU A 281 -16.37 20.69 -11.45
C GLU A 281 -16.24 19.87 -12.73
N GLU A 282 -15.02 19.48 -13.04
CA GLU A 282 -14.71 18.39 -13.97
C GLU A 282 -14.74 17.08 -13.18
N GLN A 283 -15.49 16.08 -13.64
CA GLN A 283 -15.62 14.80 -12.93
C GLN A 283 -15.23 13.63 -13.83
N TYR A 284 -14.39 12.75 -13.26
CA TYR A 284 -13.96 11.50 -13.89
C TYR A 284 -14.42 10.32 -13.03
N THR A 285 -14.86 9.26 -13.66
CA THR A 285 -15.24 8.01 -12.98
C THR A 285 -14.43 6.86 -13.55
N PHE A 286 -13.82 6.07 -12.67
CA PHE A 286 -12.99 4.93 -13.05
C PHE A 286 -13.72 3.63 -12.68
N SER A 287 -13.79 2.70 -13.62
CA SER A 287 -14.54 1.45 -13.48
C SER A 287 -13.66 0.20 -13.45
N ILE A 288 -12.36 0.37 -13.73
CA ILE A 288 -11.38 -0.72 -13.80
C ILE A 288 -10.34 -0.52 -12.70
N ASP A 289 -10.00 -1.61 -12.01
CA ASP A 289 -8.87 -1.67 -11.09
C ASP A 289 -7.77 -2.50 -11.75
N ASP A 290 -6.76 -1.83 -12.29
CA ASP A 290 -5.54 -2.41 -12.84
C ASP A 290 -4.30 -2.12 -11.96
N SER A 291 -4.53 -1.59 -10.75
CA SER A 291 -3.47 -1.19 -9.81
C SER A 291 -2.52 -2.34 -9.45
N TRP A 292 -3.06 -3.52 -9.22
CA TRP A 292 -2.30 -4.74 -8.92
C TRP A 292 -1.36 -5.15 -10.07
N GLN A 293 -1.82 -5.00 -11.31
CA GLN A 293 -1.02 -5.32 -12.48
C GLN A 293 0.07 -4.26 -12.70
N ARG A 294 -0.26 -2.97 -12.52
CA ARG A 294 0.69 -1.87 -12.69
C ARG A 294 1.89 -2.01 -11.77
N GLU A 295 1.67 -2.23 -10.48
CA GLU A 295 2.79 -2.37 -9.55
C GLU A 295 3.65 -3.61 -9.82
N LEU A 296 3.06 -4.76 -10.14
CA LEU A 296 3.83 -5.95 -10.51
C LEU A 296 4.55 -5.78 -11.86
N THR A 297 4.00 -5.00 -12.78
CA THR A 297 4.69 -4.63 -14.04
C THR A 297 5.96 -3.83 -13.76
N ILE A 298 5.88 -2.82 -12.86
CA ILE A 298 7.06 -2.04 -12.45
C ILE A 298 8.12 -2.95 -11.83
N PHE A 299 7.72 -3.85 -10.96
CA PHE A 299 8.66 -4.79 -10.32
C PHE A 299 9.31 -5.73 -11.33
N ARG A 300 8.53 -6.36 -12.22
CA ARG A 300 9.02 -7.22 -13.30
C ARG A 300 10.03 -6.49 -14.18
N ASP A 301 9.66 -5.30 -14.66
CA ASP A 301 10.48 -4.53 -15.59
C ASP A 301 11.79 -4.08 -14.93
N ALA A 302 11.75 -3.69 -13.65
CA ALA A 302 12.96 -3.37 -12.89
C ALA A 302 13.94 -4.55 -12.78
N ILE A 303 13.44 -5.79 -12.71
CA ILE A 303 14.29 -6.99 -12.70
C ILE A 303 14.82 -7.27 -14.09
N LEU A 304 13.96 -7.28 -15.13
CA LEU A 304 14.34 -7.61 -16.50
C LEU A 304 15.33 -6.63 -17.10
N GLU A 305 15.21 -5.35 -16.76
CA GLU A 305 16.02 -4.25 -17.27
C GLU A 305 17.18 -3.87 -16.32
N ASP A 306 17.29 -4.58 -15.19
CA ASP A 306 18.26 -4.32 -14.12
C ASP A 306 18.30 -2.85 -13.68
N ARG A 307 17.14 -2.20 -13.57
CA ARG A 307 17.04 -0.82 -13.09
C ARG A 307 16.57 -0.76 -11.62
N PRO A 308 16.84 0.35 -10.92
CA PRO A 308 16.39 0.50 -9.53
C PRO A 308 14.85 0.50 -9.41
N ILE A 309 14.36 0.17 -8.22
CA ILE A 309 12.94 0.39 -7.84
C ILE A 309 12.82 1.87 -7.43
N GLU A 310 12.18 2.68 -8.27
CA GLU A 310 12.03 4.13 -8.07
C GLU A 310 10.78 4.50 -7.27
N ILE A 311 9.79 3.62 -7.22
CA ILE A 311 8.51 3.84 -6.53
C ILE A 311 8.14 2.62 -5.69
N CYS A 312 7.60 2.85 -4.51
CA CYS A 312 7.27 1.80 -3.53
C CYS A 312 8.49 0.94 -3.13
N GLY A 313 9.69 1.51 -3.23
CA GLY A 313 10.94 0.87 -2.84
C GLY A 313 11.27 1.04 -1.36
N ILE A 314 12.49 0.66 -1.00
CA ILE A 314 12.93 0.66 0.41
C ILE A 314 12.99 2.07 1.02
N GLU A 315 13.34 3.11 0.24
CA GLU A 315 13.41 4.48 0.76
C GLU A 315 12.01 5.04 1.02
N ASP A 316 11.02 4.74 0.17
CA ASP A 316 9.61 5.05 0.43
C ASP A 316 9.12 4.38 1.72
N ALA A 317 9.45 3.09 1.89
CA ALA A 317 9.08 2.33 3.07
C ALA A 317 9.70 2.89 4.36
N LEU A 318 10.95 3.32 4.33
CA LEU A 318 11.63 3.96 5.47
C LEU A 318 10.97 5.28 5.84
N CYS A 319 10.72 6.15 4.84
CA CYS A 319 10.05 7.41 5.05
C CYS A 319 8.67 7.23 5.67
N LEU A 320 7.90 6.27 5.15
CA LEU A 320 6.57 5.94 5.62
C LEU A 320 6.56 5.41 7.05
N MET A 321 7.43 4.42 7.36
CA MET A 321 7.45 3.80 8.69
C MET A 321 8.04 4.72 9.76
N GLU A 322 8.91 5.67 9.41
CA GLU A 322 9.30 6.74 10.33
C GLU A 322 8.09 7.57 10.78
N MET A 323 7.17 7.89 9.87
CA MET A 323 5.95 8.61 10.22
C MET A 323 4.96 7.73 11.00
N VAL A 324 4.87 6.45 10.67
CA VAL A 324 4.06 5.49 11.44
C VAL A 324 4.52 5.41 12.88
N ASP A 325 5.82 5.25 13.12
CA ASP A 325 6.39 5.20 14.48
C ASP A 325 6.13 6.50 15.24
N LYS A 326 6.24 7.69 14.58
CA LYS A 326 5.90 8.99 15.19
C LYS A 326 4.41 9.09 15.57
N VAL A 327 3.49 8.51 14.78
CA VAL A 327 2.06 8.51 15.12
C VAL A 327 1.80 7.68 16.37
N TYR A 328 2.44 6.51 16.51
CA TYR A 328 2.25 5.65 17.69
C TYR A 328 3.01 6.13 18.94
N ALA A 329 3.97 7.02 18.80
CA ALA A 329 4.77 7.54 19.91
C ALA A 329 4.14 8.73 20.67
N GLN A 330 2.96 9.23 20.23
CA GLN A 330 2.27 10.39 20.83
C GLN A 330 1.47 10.04 22.08
#